data_d71d8a3059f65e6a9011379beba9e2f4
#
_entry.id   d71d8a3059f65e6a9011379beba9e2f4
#
_cell.length_a   1.000
_cell.length_b   1.000
_cell.length_c   1.000
_cell.angle_alpha   90.00
_cell.angle_beta   90.00
_cell.angle_gamma   90.00
#
_symmetry.space_group_name_H-M   'P 1'
#
loop_
_entity.id
_entity.type
_entity.pdbx_description
1 polymer ?
#
loop_
_entity_poly.entity_id
_entity_poly.type
_entity_poly.pdbx_seq_one_letter_code
_entity_poly.pdbx_strand_id
1 'polypeptide(L)'
;MNYTIRPTRPEDAEGTAALRKMPGVFENTLGLPSYRAADSVTFIQGLGPNDHHFVAVLEDGTVIGAAGLHVFPNPRMRHVGSVGLFVHTDYQNMGVGTALMRTLLDLADNWLMLVRVELEVFADNERAIHLYEKLGFEIEGRMRMTTVRNGQYVDDLKMARLRKT
;
A
#
# COMPACT_ATOMS: atom_id res chain seq x y z
N MET A 1 1.36 21.04 -7.35
CA MET A 1 1.56 19.73 -8.03
C MET A 1 0.19 19.15 -8.34
N ASN A 2 -0.05 18.88 -9.61
CA ASN A 2 -1.32 18.30 -10.06
C ASN A 2 -1.13 16.80 -10.35
N TYR A 3 -1.89 15.99 -9.66
CA TYR A 3 -1.98 14.56 -9.90
C TYR A 3 -3.41 14.08 -9.72
N THR A 4 -3.72 12.94 -10.30
CA THR A 4 -5.03 12.29 -10.19
C THR A 4 -4.87 10.93 -9.52
N ILE A 5 -5.78 10.58 -8.61
CA ILE A 5 -5.89 9.23 -8.06
C ILE A 5 -7.02 8.52 -8.81
N ARG A 6 -6.73 7.38 -9.38
CA ARG A 6 -7.69 6.58 -10.15
C ARG A 6 -7.41 5.08 -9.99
N PRO A 7 -8.38 4.21 -10.31
CA PRO A 7 -8.12 2.78 -10.35
C PRO A 7 -6.95 2.43 -11.27
N THR A 8 -6.17 1.44 -10.86
CA THR A 8 -5.03 0.94 -11.63
C THR A 8 -5.48 0.32 -12.95
N ARG A 9 -4.74 0.56 -14.02
CA ARG A 9 -4.97 0.04 -15.36
C ARG A 9 -3.81 -0.84 -15.80
N PRO A 10 -3.99 -1.72 -16.81
CA PRO A 10 -2.88 -2.51 -17.34
C PRO A 10 -1.68 -1.66 -17.79
N GLU A 11 -1.92 -0.47 -18.32
CA GLU A 11 -0.88 0.46 -18.79
C GLU A 11 0.01 1.00 -17.69
N ASP A 12 -0.40 0.88 -16.43
CA ASP A 12 0.36 1.33 -15.26
C ASP A 12 1.47 0.36 -14.86
N ALA A 13 1.57 -0.80 -15.49
CA ALA A 13 2.50 -1.87 -15.10
C ALA A 13 3.97 -1.42 -15.12
N GLU A 14 4.40 -0.70 -16.15
CA GLU A 14 5.78 -0.18 -16.21
C GLU A 14 6.05 0.85 -15.13
N GLY A 15 5.13 1.77 -14.93
CA GLY A 15 5.25 2.83 -13.90
C GLY A 15 5.29 2.27 -12.49
N THR A 16 4.43 1.31 -12.18
CA THR A 16 4.42 0.65 -10.86
C THR A 16 5.66 -0.21 -10.64
N ALA A 17 6.15 -0.90 -11.66
CA ALA A 17 7.40 -1.66 -11.59
C ALA A 17 8.61 -0.73 -11.35
N ALA A 18 8.66 0.40 -12.03
CA ALA A 18 9.72 1.40 -11.83
C ALA A 18 9.73 1.93 -10.39
N LEU A 19 8.54 2.22 -9.84
CA LEU A 19 8.41 2.63 -8.43
C LEU A 19 8.95 1.59 -7.47
N ARG A 20 8.58 0.32 -7.66
CA ARG A 20 8.99 -0.77 -6.78
C ARG A 20 10.50 -0.99 -6.73
N LYS A 21 11.21 -0.63 -7.78
CA LYS A 21 12.67 -0.77 -7.89
C LYS A 21 13.44 0.48 -7.47
N MET A 22 12.73 1.54 -7.17
CA MET A 22 13.33 2.84 -6.86
C MET A 22 13.99 2.84 -5.48
N PRO A 23 15.22 3.37 -5.34
CA PRO A 23 15.81 3.60 -4.02
C PRO A 23 14.90 4.46 -3.14
N GLY A 24 14.76 4.08 -1.87
CA GLY A 24 13.84 4.75 -0.93
C GLY A 24 12.41 4.19 -0.97
N VAL A 25 12.06 3.42 -1.99
CA VAL A 25 10.81 2.66 -2.07
C VAL A 25 11.07 1.17 -1.91
N PHE A 26 12.04 0.66 -2.65
CA PHE A 26 12.37 -0.77 -2.71
C PHE A 26 12.62 -1.39 -1.33
N GLU A 27 13.36 -0.72 -0.47
CA GLU A 27 13.74 -1.21 0.86
C GLU A 27 12.53 -1.39 1.79
N ASN A 28 11.43 -0.73 1.50
CA ASN A 28 10.20 -0.74 2.27
C ASN A 28 9.08 -1.54 1.61
N THR A 29 9.39 -2.34 0.60
CA THR A 29 8.49 -3.28 -0.07
C THR A 29 9.02 -4.70 0.03
N LEU A 30 8.22 -5.68 -0.38
CA LEU A 30 8.62 -7.10 -0.40
C LEU A 30 9.17 -7.54 -1.76
N GLY A 31 9.40 -6.59 -2.68
CA GLY A 31 9.94 -6.90 -3.99
C GLY A 31 11.40 -7.36 -3.94
N LEU A 32 11.79 -8.18 -4.91
CA LEU A 32 13.18 -8.60 -5.11
C LEU A 32 13.89 -7.67 -6.13
N PRO A 33 15.24 -7.58 -6.08
CA PRO A 33 16.00 -6.82 -7.07
C PRO A 33 15.76 -7.27 -8.51
N SER A 34 15.31 -8.50 -8.71
CA SER A 34 14.98 -9.09 -10.01
C SER A 34 13.56 -8.78 -10.52
N TYR A 35 12.80 -7.96 -9.79
CA TYR A 35 11.42 -7.58 -10.16
C TYR A 35 11.39 -6.90 -11.54
N ARG A 36 10.43 -7.30 -12.38
CA ARG A 36 10.31 -6.85 -13.78
C ARG A 36 8.96 -6.22 -14.04
N ALA A 37 8.84 -5.47 -15.12
CA ALA A 37 7.54 -4.96 -15.59
C ALA A 37 6.53 -6.10 -15.82
N ALA A 38 6.98 -7.25 -16.33
CA ALA A 38 6.15 -8.44 -16.50
C ALA A 38 5.51 -8.94 -15.18
N ASP A 39 6.21 -8.77 -14.06
CA ASP A 39 5.69 -9.17 -12.75
C ASP A 39 4.56 -8.21 -12.31
N SER A 40 4.67 -6.91 -12.62
CA SER A 40 3.58 -5.95 -12.43
C SER A 40 2.38 -6.24 -13.33
N VAL A 41 2.60 -6.64 -14.57
CA VAL A 41 1.50 -7.07 -15.46
C VAL A 41 0.74 -8.24 -14.84
N THR A 42 1.47 -9.26 -14.40
CA THR A 42 0.86 -10.45 -13.75
C THR A 42 0.08 -10.06 -12.51
N PHE A 43 0.64 -9.18 -11.68
CA PHE A 43 -0.04 -8.68 -10.49
C PHE A 43 -1.34 -7.95 -10.83
N ILE A 44 -1.30 -7.02 -11.78
CA ILE A 44 -2.48 -6.23 -12.18
C ILE A 44 -3.56 -7.12 -12.79
N GLN A 45 -3.18 -8.06 -13.64
CA GLN A 45 -4.12 -9.03 -14.25
C GLN A 45 -4.74 -9.98 -13.22
N GLY A 46 -4.04 -10.24 -12.12
CA GLY A 46 -4.51 -11.08 -11.02
C GLY A 46 -5.44 -10.40 -10.04
N LEU A 47 -5.67 -9.08 -10.16
CA LEU A 47 -6.59 -8.37 -9.27
C LEU A 47 -8.02 -8.87 -9.47
N GLY A 48 -8.61 -9.36 -8.40
CA GLY A 48 -9.95 -9.93 -8.38
C GLY A 48 -10.97 -9.00 -7.69
N PRO A 49 -12.19 -9.50 -7.46
CA PRO A 49 -13.28 -8.68 -6.89
C PRO A 49 -13.04 -8.22 -5.46
N ASN A 50 -12.10 -8.83 -4.75
CA ASN A 50 -11.72 -8.43 -3.38
C ASN A 50 -10.53 -7.46 -3.36
N ASP A 51 -9.96 -7.13 -4.52
CA ASP A 51 -8.76 -6.30 -4.65
C ASP A 51 -9.13 -4.94 -5.22
N HIS A 52 -8.82 -3.89 -4.47
CA HIS A 52 -9.08 -2.51 -4.86
C HIS A 52 -7.75 -1.77 -4.91
N HIS A 53 -7.29 -1.45 -6.12
CA HIS A 53 -5.96 -0.90 -6.33
C HIS A 53 -6.04 0.43 -7.07
N PHE A 54 -5.31 1.44 -6.56
CA PHE A 54 -5.27 2.79 -7.08
C PHE A 54 -3.85 3.25 -7.35
N VAL A 55 -3.71 4.13 -8.32
CA VAL A 55 -2.45 4.84 -8.60
C VAL A 55 -2.66 6.34 -8.51
N ALA A 56 -1.62 7.05 -8.09
CA ALA A 56 -1.51 8.49 -8.22
C ALA A 56 -0.65 8.79 -9.46
N VAL A 57 -1.17 9.58 -10.38
CA VAL A 57 -0.56 9.79 -11.70
C VAL A 57 -0.50 11.28 -12.03
N LEU A 58 0.65 11.76 -12.49
CA LEU A 58 0.85 13.12 -12.97
C LEU A 58 0.15 13.32 -14.34
N GLU A 59 0.04 14.55 -14.77
CA GLU A 59 -0.57 14.90 -16.07
C GLU A 59 0.15 14.27 -17.26
N ASP A 60 1.46 14.05 -17.14
CA ASP A 60 2.28 13.40 -18.18
C ASP A 60 2.21 11.86 -18.16
N GLY A 61 1.42 11.28 -17.27
CA GLY A 61 1.27 9.83 -17.11
C GLY A 61 2.26 9.18 -16.16
N THR A 62 3.16 9.93 -15.53
CA THR A 62 4.10 9.39 -14.56
C THR A 62 3.37 8.88 -13.31
N VAL A 63 3.56 7.62 -12.96
CA VAL A 63 3.02 7.02 -11.73
C VAL A 63 3.90 7.44 -10.56
N ILE A 64 3.32 8.17 -9.61
CA ILE A 64 4.03 8.67 -8.43
C ILE A 64 3.65 7.98 -7.12
N GLY A 65 2.66 7.10 -7.16
CA GLY A 65 2.26 6.31 -6.01
C GLY A 65 1.27 5.22 -6.39
N ALA A 66 1.20 4.21 -5.57
CA ALA A 66 0.23 3.12 -5.70
C ALA A 66 -0.21 2.65 -4.32
N ALA A 67 -1.48 2.25 -4.21
CA ALA A 67 -2.05 1.74 -2.97
C ALA A 67 -3.11 0.68 -3.26
N GLY A 68 -3.24 -0.28 -2.37
CA GLY A 68 -4.21 -1.36 -2.51
C GLY A 68 -4.91 -1.69 -1.20
N LEU A 69 -6.16 -2.12 -1.34
CA LEU A 69 -6.98 -2.69 -0.29
C LEU A 69 -7.42 -4.09 -0.74
N HIS A 70 -7.12 -5.09 0.06
CA HIS A 70 -7.58 -6.46 -0.14
C HIS A 70 -8.59 -6.83 0.96
N VAL A 71 -9.80 -7.19 0.57
CA VAL A 71 -10.82 -7.69 1.50
C VAL A 71 -10.63 -9.19 1.67
N PHE A 72 -10.57 -9.67 2.91
CA PHE A 72 -10.37 -11.09 3.16
C PHE A 72 -11.56 -11.92 2.68
N PRO A 73 -11.32 -12.95 1.85
CA PRO A 73 -12.40 -13.68 1.20
C PRO A 73 -13.13 -14.67 2.10
N ASN A 74 -12.55 -15.06 3.24
CA ASN A 74 -13.21 -15.97 4.18
C ASN A 74 -14.51 -15.33 4.68
N PRO A 75 -15.66 -16.02 4.61
CA PRO A 75 -16.96 -15.46 5.01
C PRO A 75 -16.98 -14.86 6.42
N ARG A 76 -16.20 -15.42 7.34
CA ARG A 76 -16.10 -14.92 8.72
C ARG A 76 -15.14 -13.73 8.90
N MET A 77 -14.43 -13.34 7.86
CA MET A 77 -13.43 -12.26 7.86
C MET A 77 -13.78 -11.15 6.86
N ARG A 78 -14.95 -11.16 6.27
CA ARG A 78 -15.33 -10.19 5.24
C ARG A 78 -15.49 -8.75 5.73
N HIS A 79 -15.43 -8.53 7.02
CA HIS A 79 -15.40 -7.22 7.67
C HIS A 79 -13.98 -6.68 7.82
N VAL A 80 -12.97 -7.41 7.35
CA VAL A 80 -11.55 -7.08 7.48
C VAL A 80 -10.94 -6.84 6.10
N GLY A 81 -10.14 -5.80 5.98
CA GLY A 81 -9.29 -5.55 4.82
C GLY A 81 -7.85 -5.26 5.21
N SER A 82 -6.95 -5.54 4.30
CA SER A 82 -5.52 -5.25 4.44
C SER A 82 -5.13 -4.19 3.41
N VAL A 83 -4.32 -3.20 3.82
CA VAL A 83 -3.86 -2.12 2.95
C VAL A 83 -2.34 -2.07 2.86
N GLY A 84 -1.86 -1.56 1.74
CA GLY A 84 -0.45 -1.24 1.53
C GLY A 84 -0.31 -0.11 0.53
N LEU A 85 0.79 0.62 0.60
CA LEU A 85 1.08 1.69 -0.34
C LEU A 85 2.58 1.91 -0.48
N PHE A 86 2.95 2.52 -1.59
CA PHE A 86 4.28 3.08 -1.80
C PHE A 86 4.20 4.35 -2.64
N VAL A 87 5.11 5.29 -2.39
CA VAL A 87 5.16 6.60 -3.04
C VAL A 87 6.57 6.85 -3.58
N HIS A 88 6.65 7.36 -4.78
CA HIS A 88 7.87 7.79 -5.45
C HIS A 88 8.71 8.69 -4.53
N THR A 89 10.00 8.42 -4.44
CA THR A 89 10.91 9.08 -3.50
C THR A 89 10.82 10.60 -3.56
N ASP A 90 10.79 11.17 -4.77
CA ASP A 90 10.75 12.63 -4.96
C ASP A 90 9.41 13.27 -4.57
N TYR A 91 8.38 12.45 -4.37
CA TYR A 91 7.03 12.91 -4.03
C TYR A 91 6.59 12.51 -2.63
N GLN A 92 7.50 11.95 -1.85
CA GLN A 92 7.26 11.65 -0.43
C GLN A 92 7.15 12.94 0.40
N ASN A 93 6.42 12.88 1.51
CA ASN A 93 6.15 14.03 2.40
C ASN A 93 5.41 15.20 1.71
N MET A 94 4.73 14.95 0.61
CA MET A 94 3.96 15.93 -0.16
C MET A 94 2.46 15.63 -0.17
N GLY A 95 2.01 14.74 0.71
CA GLY A 95 0.59 14.41 0.86
C GLY A 95 0.07 13.31 -0.06
N VAL A 96 0.86 12.77 -0.98
CA VAL A 96 0.41 11.73 -1.92
C VAL A 96 0.00 10.44 -1.19
N GLY A 97 0.81 9.98 -0.24
CA GLY A 97 0.49 8.79 0.58
C GLY A 97 -0.79 8.98 1.39
N THR A 98 -0.96 10.15 1.99
CA THR A 98 -2.19 10.50 2.73
C THR A 98 -3.41 10.48 1.81
N ALA A 99 -3.32 11.04 0.61
CA ALA A 99 -4.42 11.08 -0.35
C ALA A 99 -4.80 9.66 -0.83
N LEU A 100 -3.80 8.82 -1.13
CA LEU A 100 -4.02 7.42 -1.49
C LEU A 100 -4.71 6.65 -0.36
N MET A 101 -4.22 6.78 0.87
CA MET A 101 -4.81 6.10 2.02
C MET A 101 -6.24 6.60 2.30
N ARG A 102 -6.50 7.88 2.19
CA ARG A 102 -7.87 8.41 2.34
C ARG A 102 -8.82 7.85 1.29
N THR A 103 -8.36 7.66 0.05
CA THR A 103 -9.14 7.01 -1.00
C THR A 103 -9.50 5.58 -0.61
N LEU A 104 -8.53 4.80 -0.10
CA LEU A 104 -8.79 3.44 0.37
C LEU A 104 -9.72 3.41 1.59
N LEU A 105 -9.53 4.32 2.54
CA LEU A 105 -10.36 4.38 3.76
C LEU A 105 -11.79 4.84 3.47
N ASP A 106 -11.99 5.75 2.52
CA ASP A 106 -13.33 6.11 2.06
C ASP A 106 -14.05 4.89 1.45
N LEU A 107 -13.36 4.15 0.59
CA LEU A 107 -13.89 2.91 0.03
C LEU A 107 -14.22 1.89 1.13
N ALA A 108 -13.30 1.69 2.08
CA ALA A 108 -13.49 0.76 3.20
C ALA A 108 -14.69 1.13 4.07
N ASP A 109 -14.81 2.40 4.41
CA ASP A 109 -15.82 2.90 5.36
C ASP A 109 -17.22 3.03 4.74
N ASN A 110 -17.30 3.64 3.55
CA ASN A 110 -18.56 4.11 2.99
C ASN A 110 -19.16 3.19 1.92
N TRP A 111 -18.34 2.31 1.35
CA TRP A 111 -18.78 1.41 0.27
C TRP A 111 -18.72 -0.06 0.63
N LEU A 112 -17.67 -0.48 1.33
CA LEU A 112 -17.48 -1.86 1.76
C LEU A 112 -17.92 -2.12 3.20
N MET A 113 -18.12 -1.08 3.99
CA MET A 113 -18.54 -1.13 5.39
C MET A 113 -17.62 -2.02 6.25
N LEU A 114 -16.31 -1.95 5.98
CA LEU A 114 -15.33 -2.71 6.76
C LEU A 114 -15.26 -2.19 8.20
N VAL A 115 -15.13 -3.10 9.14
CA VAL A 115 -14.96 -2.77 10.56
C VAL A 115 -13.49 -2.63 10.92
N ARG A 116 -12.65 -3.43 10.30
CA ARG A 116 -11.22 -3.49 10.57
C ARG A 116 -10.42 -3.32 9.28
N VAL A 117 -9.49 -2.38 9.28
CA VAL A 117 -8.46 -2.24 8.25
C VAL A 117 -7.10 -2.42 8.90
N GLU A 118 -6.30 -3.33 8.38
CA GLU A 118 -4.99 -3.66 8.96
C GLU A 118 -3.87 -3.53 7.95
N LEU A 119 -2.65 -3.43 8.44
CA LEU A 119 -1.44 -3.39 7.64
C LEU A 119 -0.25 -3.96 8.39
N GLU A 120 0.79 -4.27 7.65
CA GLU A 120 2.11 -4.56 8.18
C GLU A 120 3.09 -3.52 7.64
N VAL A 121 4.00 -3.07 8.49
CA VAL A 121 5.00 -2.06 8.16
C VAL A 121 6.31 -2.43 8.83
N PHE A 122 7.45 -2.23 8.14
CA PHE A 122 8.75 -2.45 8.76
C PHE A 122 8.90 -1.57 10.00
N ALA A 123 9.39 -2.16 11.08
CA ALA A 123 9.48 -1.50 12.38
C ALA A 123 10.36 -0.24 12.38
N ASP A 124 11.27 -0.13 11.41
CA ASP A 124 12.15 1.03 11.23
C ASP A 124 11.63 2.06 10.20
N ASN A 125 10.47 1.83 9.61
CA ASN A 125 9.86 2.78 8.68
C ASN A 125 9.03 3.83 9.43
N GLU A 126 9.71 4.71 10.14
CA GLU A 126 9.08 5.72 11.00
C GLU A 126 8.13 6.65 10.25
N ARG A 127 8.48 7.01 9.01
CA ARG A 127 7.63 7.88 8.18
C ARG A 127 6.27 7.23 7.89
N ALA A 128 6.25 5.97 7.49
CA ALA A 128 5.01 5.26 7.20
C ALA A 128 4.20 5.03 8.48
N ILE A 129 4.85 4.64 9.56
CA ILE A 129 4.19 4.47 10.87
C ILE A 129 3.49 5.76 11.29
N HIS A 130 4.17 6.89 11.18
CA HIS A 130 3.61 8.19 11.52
C HIS A 130 2.40 8.56 10.63
N LEU A 131 2.48 8.28 9.33
CA LEU A 131 1.34 8.45 8.42
C LEU A 131 0.13 7.63 8.88
N TYR A 132 0.33 6.36 9.20
CA TYR A 132 -0.74 5.47 9.62
C TYR A 132 -1.34 5.89 10.97
N GLU A 133 -0.52 6.29 11.93
CA GLU A 133 -1.00 6.80 13.22
C GLU A 133 -1.90 8.03 13.05
N LYS A 134 -1.54 8.96 12.17
CA LYS A 134 -2.37 10.13 11.84
C LYS A 134 -3.74 9.76 11.25
N LEU A 135 -3.82 8.61 10.60
CA LEU A 135 -5.06 8.11 9.98
C LEU A 135 -5.86 7.19 10.92
N GLY A 136 -5.44 7.09 12.18
CA GLY A 136 -6.17 6.35 13.21
C GLY A 136 -5.76 4.89 13.37
N PHE A 137 -4.66 4.46 12.73
CA PHE A 137 -4.10 3.14 12.97
C PHE A 137 -3.33 3.10 14.28
N GLU A 138 -3.46 1.99 14.99
CA GLU A 138 -2.76 1.71 16.25
C GLU A 138 -1.87 0.48 16.09
N ILE A 139 -0.73 0.47 16.78
CA ILE A 139 0.18 -0.69 16.81
C ILE A 139 -0.47 -1.78 17.67
N GLU A 140 -0.64 -2.97 17.10
CA GLU A 140 -1.18 -4.14 17.81
C GLU A 140 -0.09 -5.13 18.21
N GLY A 141 1.05 -5.09 17.58
CA GLY A 141 2.14 -5.98 17.92
C GLY A 141 3.37 -5.79 17.06
N ARG A 142 4.48 -6.35 17.54
CA ARG A 142 5.75 -6.42 16.81
C ARG A 142 6.05 -7.87 16.47
N MET A 143 6.24 -8.13 15.20
CA MET A 143 6.60 -9.44 14.69
C MET A 143 8.10 -9.47 14.41
N ARG A 144 8.79 -10.39 15.06
CA ARG A 144 10.25 -10.45 14.99
C ARG A 144 10.72 -11.25 13.79
N MET A 145 11.75 -10.73 13.09
CA MET A 145 12.48 -11.43 12.03
C MET A 145 11.57 -11.97 10.90
N THR A 146 10.60 -11.16 10.50
CA THR A 146 9.60 -11.56 9.50
C THR A 146 10.09 -11.46 8.08
N THR A 147 11.10 -10.59 7.82
CA THR A 147 11.52 -10.27 6.45
C THR A 147 13.04 -10.19 6.37
N VAL A 148 13.58 -10.63 5.25
CA VAL A 148 15.00 -10.44 4.89
C VAL A 148 15.13 -9.13 4.11
N ARG A 149 16.05 -8.29 4.55
CA ARG A 149 16.41 -7.06 3.84
C ARG A 149 17.90 -6.82 3.93
N ASN A 150 18.58 -6.76 2.79
CA ASN A 150 20.00 -6.46 2.69
C ASN A 150 20.87 -7.33 3.62
N GLY A 151 20.64 -8.64 3.59
CA GLY A 151 21.41 -9.62 4.38
C GLY A 151 21.07 -9.68 5.87
N GLN A 152 20.01 -9.00 6.29
CA GLN A 152 19.56 -8.96 7.70
C GLN A 152 18.09 -9.34 7.80
N TYR A 153 17.72 -9.89 8.96
CA TYR A 153 16.31 -10.08 9.31
C TYR A 153 15.79 -8.81 9.98
N VAL A 154 14.64 -8.35 9.54
CA VAL A 154 13.99 -7.17 10.08
C VAL A 154 12.62 -7.51 10.66
N ASP A 155 12.18 -6.71 11.62
CA ASP A 155 10.89 -6.87 12.27
C ASP A 155 9.81 -6.04 11.55
N ASP A 156 8.58 -6.52 11.62
CA ASP A 156 7.39 -5.79 11.20
C ASP A 156 6.56 -5.36 12.41
N LEU A 157 5.83 -4.26 12.25
CA LEU A 157 4.72 -3.91 13.13
C LEU A 157 3.40 -4.28 12.45
N LYS A 158 2.50 -4.87 13.20
CA LYS A 158 1.09 -5.01 12.84
C LYS A 158 0.35 -3.79 13.34
N MET A 159 -0.34 -3.11 12.45
CA MET A 159 -1.18 -1.96 12.79
C MET A 159 -2.60 -2.18 12.29
N ALA A 160 -3.56 -1.65 13.01
CA ALA A 160 -4.96 -1.73 12.61
C ALA A 160 -5.75 -0.48 13.00
N ARG A 161 -6.77 -0.20 12.22
CA ARG A 161 -7.78 0.82 12.46
C ARG A 161 -9.13 0.15 12.59
N LEU A 162 -9.78 0.32 13.74
CA LEU A 162 -11.13 -0.17 13.95
C LEU A 162 -12.13 0.96 13.75
N ARG A 163 -13.13 0.71 12.91
CA ARG A 163 -14.23 1.66 12.72
C ARG A 163 -15.10 1.65 13.96
N LYS A 164 -15.34 2.82 14.52
CA LYS A 164 -16.34 2.98 15.58
C LYS A 164 -17.72 2.86 14.95
N THR A 165 -18.46 1.89 15.40
CA THR A 165 -19.85 1.69 15.00
C THR A 165 -20.79 2.58 15.80
#